data_6b222ff0798ffbbf8e6c9db29afa3310
#
_entry.id   6b222ff0798ffbbf8e6c9db29afa3310
#
_cell.length_a   1.000
_cell.length_b   1.000
_cell.length_c   1.000
_cell.angle_alpha   90.00
_cell.angle_beta   90.00
_cell.angle_gamma   90.00
#
_symmetry.space_group_name_H-M   'P 1'
#
loop_
_entity.id
_entity.type
_entity.pdbx_description
1 polymer ?
#
loop_
_entity_poly.entity_id
_entity_poly.type
_entity_poly.pdbx_seq_one_letter_code
_entity_poly.pdbx_strand_id
1 'polypeptide(L)'
;MKIAVYPGSFDPATYGHLDVIRRAAVSFDKVIVGVLHNSSKSPLFSVQERVNILEKATQDVPNVEVKPFKGLSVNFARENHAQVIIRGLRAVTDFEYELQMAQTNRVLAPDVDTVFLTTSLEYAYLSSTILKEVAHFGGDLSKFAPAEITDAVIEKIRLTADNK
;
A
#
# COMPACT_ATOMS: atom_id res chain seq x y z
N MET A 1 6.23 -2.69 -22.88
CA MET A 1 5.31 -2.85 -21.74
C MET A 1 5.75 -1.92 -20.63
N LYS A 2 4.86 -1.03 -20.17
CA LYS A 2 5.13 -0.09 -19.07
C LYS A 2 4.72 -0.75 -17.75
N ILE A 3 5.72 -1.17 -16.98
CA ILE A 3 5.52 -1.82 -15.68
C ILE A 3 5.83 -0.82 -14.58
N ALA A 4 4.95 -0.72 -13.60
CA ALA A 4 5.16 0.06 -12.40
C ALA A 4 5.04 -0.81 -11.14
N VAL A 5 5.81 -0.47 -10.10
CA VAL A 5 5.64 -1.05 -8.77
C VAL A 5 5.03 -0.01 -7.82
N TYR A 6 4.17 -0.46 -6.93
CA TYR A 6 3.60 0.33 -5.85
C TYR A 6 3.98 -0.30 -4.50
N PRO A 7 5.10 0.11 -3.92
CA PRO A 7 5.56 -0.43 -2.64
C PRO A 7 4.88 0.24 -1.45
N GLY A 8 4.59 -0.53 -0.42
CA GLY A 8 4.03 -0.03 0.83
C GLY A 8 3.88 -1.11 1.89
N SER A 9 3.50 -0.72 3.09
CA SER A 9 3.23 -1.65 4.19
C SER A 9 1.86 -2.30 4.06
N PHE A 10 0.84 -1.55 3.68
CA PHE A 10 -0.55 -2.01 3.51
C PHE A 10 -1.06 -2.82 4.71
N ASP A 11 -1.06 -2.22 5.87
CA ASP A 11 -1.36 -2.89 7.14
C ASP A 11 -2.55 -2.27 7.92
N PRO A 12 -3.75 -2.41 7.37
CA PRO A 12 -4.13 -2.93 6.07
C PRO A 12 -4.14 -1.85 4.97
N ALA A 13 -4.45 -2.25 3.74
CA ALA A 13 -4.81 -1.33 2.68
C ALA A 13 -6.11 -0.59 3.03
N THR A 14 -6.23 0.66 2.58
CA THR A 14 -7.42 1.51 2.72
C THR A 14 -8.01 1.82 1.35
N TYR A 15 -9.19 2.46 1.29
CA TYR A 15 -9.73 2.99 0.04
C TYR A 15 -8.74 3.92 -0.67
N GLY A 16 -7.92 4.68 0.07
CA GLY A 16 -6.90 5.53 -0.53
C GLY A 16 -5.83 4.72 -1.28
N HIS A 17 -5.37 3.61 -0.73
CA HIS A 17 -4.46 2.70 -1.42
C HIS A 17 -5.10 2.06 -2.65
N LEU A 18 -6.33 1.58 -2.52
CA LEU A 18 -7.07 0.96 -3.63
C LEU A 18 -7.36 1.94 -4.76
N ASP A 19 -7.66 3.21 -4.45
CA ASP A 19 -7.81 4.28 -5.43
C ASP A 19 -6.53 4.47 -6.26
N VAL A 20 -5.38 4.58 -5.60
CA VAL A 20 -4.08 4.69 -6.28
C VAL A 20 -3.81 3.46 -7.15
N ILE A 21 -4.05 2.25 -6.65
CA ILE A 21 -3.84 1.00 -7.41
C ILE A 21 -4.70 0.98 -8.67
N ARG A 22 -6.00 1.28 -8.57
CA ARG A 22 -6.92 1.27 -9.71
C ARG A 22 -6.55 2.32 -10.76
N ARG A 23 -6.20 3.52 -10.34
CA ARG A 23 -5.78 4.60 -11.25
C ARG A 23 -4.44 4.29 -11.89
N ALA A 24 -3.51 3.71 -11.18
CA ALA A 24 -2.25 3.22 -11.74
C ALA A 24 -2.50 2.14 -12.80
N ALA A 25 -3.42 1.21 -12.54
CA ALA A 25 -3.77 0.15 -13.47
C ALA A 25 -4.33 0.64 -14.81
N VAL A 26 -4.94 1.83 -14.83
CA VAL A 26 -5.38 2.49 -16.08
C VAL A 26 -4.19 3.07 -16.87
N SER A 27 -3.13 3.48 -16.19
CA SER A 27 -2.01 4.22 -16.78
C SER A 27 -0.83 3.34 -17.18
N PHE A 28 -0.73 2.15 -16.61
CA PHE A 28 0.37 1.20 -16.84
C PHE A 28 -0.16 -0.15 -17.35
N ASP A 29 0.63 -0.80 -18.20
CA ASP A 29 0.28 -2.13 -18.72
C ASP A 29 0.25 -3.19 -17.61
N LYS A 30 1.08 -3.01 -16.58
CA LYS A 30 1.13 -3.86 -15.39
C LYS A 30 1.50 -3.05 -14.16
N VAL A 31 0.80 -3.30 -13.06
CA VAL A 31 1.11 -2.74 -11.73
C VAL A 31 1.40 -3.89 -10.76
N ILE A 32 2.55 -3.81 -10.09
CA ILE A 32 2.94 -4.79 -9.07
C ILE A 32 2.91 -4.09 -7.72
N VAL A 33 1.96 -4.48 -6.89
CA VAL A 33 1.83 -3.97 -5.53
C VAL A 33 2.82 -4.73 -4.64
N GLY A 34 3.79 -4.02 -4.09
CA GLY A 34 4.83 -4.59 -3.25
C GLY A 34 4.51 -4.46 -1.77
N VAL A 35 4.26 -5.59 -1.09
CA VAL A 35 4.02 -5.62 0.35
C VAL A 35 5.35 -5.74 1.09
N LEU A 36 5.77 -4.66 1.75
CA LEU A 36 7.06 -4.59 2.41
C LEU A 36 7.08 -5.45 3.68
N HIS A 37 8.05 -6.35 3.75
CA HIS A 37 8.42 -7.01 4.99
C HIS A 37 9.34 -6.09 5.80
N ASN A 38 8.80 -5.43 6.81
CA ASN A 38 9.55 -4.56 7.70
C ASN A 38 9.60 -5.19 9.10
N SER A 39 10.78 -5.71 9.47
CA SER A 39 11.02 -6.35 10.77
C SER A 39 11.09 -5.36 11.95
N SER A 40 11.26 -4.06 11.68
CA SER A 40 11.37 -3.01 12.71
C SER A 40 10.02 -2.46 13.20
N LYS A 41 8.92 -2.83 12.54
CA LYS A 41 7.55 -2.45 12.92
C LYS A 41 6.79 -3.67 13.41
N SER A 42 5.87 -3.47 14.37
CA SER A 42 4.92 -4.49 14.81
C SER A 42 3.62 -4.34 14.02
N PRO A 43 3.49 -4.95 12.84
CA PRO A 43 2.28 -4.85 12.04
C PRO A 43 1.12 -5.62 12.67
N LEU A 44 -0.12 -5.22 12.35
CA LEU A 44 -1.32 -5.96 12.75
C LEU A 44 -1.39 -7.32 12.02
N PHE A 45 -1.07 -7.31 10.74
CA PHE A 45 -1.09 -8.50 9.88
C PHE A 45 0.33 -8.93 9.49
N SER A 46 0.54 -10.24 9.38
CA SER A 46 1.75 -10.78 8.75
C SER A 46 1.86 -10.34 7.29
N VAL A 47 3.03 -10.48 6.69
CA VAL A 47 3.23 -10.17 5.26
C VAL A 47 2.27 -10.99 4.39
N GLN A 48 2.14 -12.30 4.68
CA GLN A 48 1.27 -13.17 3.89
C GLN A 48 -0.21 -12.80 4.03
N GLU A 49 -0.65 -12.45 5.24
CA GLU A 49 -2.03 -11.97 5.46
C GLU A 49 -2.29 -10.69 4.65
N ARG A 50 -1.34 -9.74 4.63
CA ARG A 50 -1.47 -8.49 3.86
C ARG A 50 -1.50 -8.73 2.35
N VAL A 51 -0.68 -9.65 1.86
CA VAL A 51 -0.71 -10.08 0.45
C VAL A 51 -2.08 -10.65 0.10
N ASN A 52 -2.57 -11.62 0.88
CA ASN A 52 -3.85 -12.27 0.64
C ASN A 52 -5.03 -11.28 0.66
N ILE A 53 -5.02 -10.32 1.59
CA ILE A 53 -6.03 -9.26 1.70
C ILE A 53 -6.01 -8.38 0.44
N LEU A 54 -4.83 -7.96 -0.01
CA LEU A 54 -4.69 -7.13 -1.20
C LEU A 54 -5.08 -7.87 -2.49
N GLU A 55 -4.66 -9.13 -2.65
CA GLU A 55 -5.05 -9.96 -3.80
C GLU A 55 -6.57 -10.06 -3.91
N LYS A 56 -7.24 -10.30 -2.79
CA LYS A 56 -8.70 -10.37 -2.74
C LYS A 56 -9.35 -9.02 -3.08
N ALA A 57 -8.81 -7.92 -2.54
CA ALA A 57 -9.34 -6.56 -2.76
C ALA A 57 -9.09 -6.02 -4.18
N THR A 58 -8.17 -6.63 -4.93
CA THR A 58 -7.80 -6.21 -6.30
C THR A 58 -8.10 -7.27 -7.36
N GLN A 59 -8.80 -8.36 -7.02
CA GLN A 59 -9.09 -9.48 -7.91
C GLN A 59 -9.84 -9.10 -9.19
N ASP A 60 -10.55 -7.98 -9.17
CA ASP A 60 -11.29 -7.40 -10.30
C ASP A 60 -10.42 -6.54 -11.22
N VAL A 61 -9.12 -6.35 -10.91
CA VAL A 61 -8.19 -5.55 -11.70
C VAL A 61 -7.14 -6.46 -12.34
N PRO A 62 -7.32 -6.87 -13.61
CA PRO A 62 -6.59 -8.00 -14.21
C PRO A 62 -5.09 -7.76 -14.42
N ASN A 63 -4.65 -6.51 -14.48
CA ASN A 63 -3.24 -6.14 -14.67
C ASN A 63 -2.53 -5.75 -13.37
N VAL A 64 -3.12 -6.08 -12.21
CA VAL A 64 -2.52 -5.93 -10.89
C VAL A 64 -2.02 -7.27 -10.37
N GLU A 65 -0.80 -7.30 -9.87
CA GLU A 65 -0.18 -8.42 -9.19
C GLU A 65 0.28 -7.97 -7.81
N VAL A 66 0.15 -8.82 -6.79
CA VAL A 66 0.62 -8.52 -5.43
C VAL A 66 1.79 -9.42 -5.08
N LYS A 67 2.88 -8.85 -4.57
CA LYS A 67 4.08 -9.59 -4.17
C LYS A 67 4.64 -9.10 -2.84
N PRO A 68 5.11 -10.00 -1.98
CA PRO A 68 5.93 -9.60 -0.84
C PRO A 68 7.34 -9.20 -1.30
N PHE A 69 7.98 -8.26 -0.60
CA PHE A 69 9.38 -7.94 -0.84
C PHE A 69 10.10 -7.48 0.43
N LYS A 70 11.42 -7.53 0.40
CA LYS A 70 12.32 -7.00 1.43
C LYS A 70 13.32 -6.02 0.83
N GLY A 71 13.79 -5.07 1.63
CA GLY A 71 14.85 -4.17 1.25
C GLY A 71 14.37 -2.95 0.49
N LEU A 72 15.18 -2.48 -0.45
CA LEU A 72 14.94 -1.23 -1.15
C LEU A 72 13.89 -1.35 -2.25
N SER A 73 13.01 -0.36 -2.35
CA SER A 73 11.98 -0.30 -3.40
C SER A 73 12.57 -0.29 -4.81
N VAL A 74 13.75 0.30 -5.00
CA VAL A 74 14.44 0.31 -6.30
C VAL A 74 14.91 -1.09 -6.72
N ASN A 75 15.35 -1.92 -5.77
CA ASN A 75 15.72 -3.31 -6.06
C ASN A 75 14.49 -4.11 -6.44
N PHE A 76 13.41 -3.95 -5.70
CA PHE A 76 12.13 -4.57 -6.03
C PHE A 76 11.62 -4.16 -7.42
N ALA A 77 11.77 -2.88 -7.79
CA ALA A 77 11.43 -2.41 -9.13
C ALA A 77 12.26 -3.12 -10.20
N ARG A 78 13.57 -3.17 -10.04
CA ARG A 78 14.48 -3.84 -11.00
C ARG A 78 14.21 -5.33 -11.14
N GLU A 79 14.02 -6.04 -10.03
CA GLU A 79 13.68 -7.48 -10.01
C GLU A 79 12.39 -7.79 -10.77
N ASN A 80 11.47 -6.83 -10.83
CA ASN A 80 10.21 -6.94 -11.54
C ASN A 80 10.21 -6.24 -12.91
N HIS A 81 11.37 -5.80 -13.41
CA HIS A 81 11.52 -5.10 -14.69
C HIS A 81 10.68 -3.83 -14.79
N ALA A 82 10.40 -3.20 -13.66
CA ALA A 82 9.64 -1.96 -13.59
C ALA A 82 10.55 -0.74 -13.75
N GLN A 83 10.10 0.24 -14.52
CA GLN A 83 10.78 1.51 -14.74
C GLN A 83 10.25 2.62 -13.82
N VAL A 84 9.16 2.37 -13.12
CA VAL A 84 8.45 3.37 -12.32
C VAL A 84 8.08 2.82 -10.95
N ILE A 85 8.38 3.62 -9.92
CA ILE A 85 7.83 3.46 -8.58
C ILE A 85 6.66 4.44 -8.43
N ILE A 86 5.49 3.92 -8.06
CA ILE A 86 4.31 4.74 -7.76
C ILE A 86 4.28 5.03 -6.26
N ARG A 87 3.98 6.29 -5.92
CA ARG A 87 3.70 6.72 -4.55
C ARG A 87 2.42 7.54 -4.51
N GLY A 88 1.59 7.29 -3.50
CA GLY A 88 0.42 8.11 -3.22
C GLY A 88 0.79 9.36 -2.41
N LEU A 89 0.20 10.50 -2.74
CA LEU A 89 0.31 11.73 -1.96
C LEU A 89 -1.06 12.14 -1.41
N ARG A 90 -1.14 12.35 -0.09
CA ARG A 90 -2.37 12.76 0.61
C ARG A 90 -2.34 14.22 1.04
N ALA A 91 -1.22 14.68 1.57
CA ALA A 91 -1.06 16.00 2.16
C ALA A 91 0.34 16.56 1.93
N VAL A 92 0.50 17.88 2.14
CA VAL A 92 1.77 18.59 2.01
C VAL A 92 2.85 18.01 2.93
N THR A 93 2.48 17.57 4.13
CA THR A 93 3.39 16.94 5.10
C THR A 93 3.98 15.61 4.62
N ASP A 94 3.27 14.87 3.79
CA ASP A 94 3.79 13.65 3.17
C ASP A 94 4.79 13.97 2.04
N PHE A 95 4.60 15.11 1.36
CA PHE A 95 5.35 15.47 0.16
C PHE A 95 6.85 15.62 0.39
N GLU A 96 7.27 16.26 1.47
CA GLU A 96 8.71 16.47 1.75
C GLU A 96 9.42 15.11 1.91
N TYR A 97 8.87 14.20 2.68
CA TYR A 97 9.43 12.87 2.86
C TYR A 97 9.43 12.06 1.55
N GLU A 98 8.32 12.07 0.83
CA GLU A 98 8.17 11.35 -0.44
C GLU A 98 9.12 11.89 -1.51
N LEU A 99 9.30 13.22 -1.58
CA LEU A 99 10.24 13.86 -2.49
C LEU A 99 11.69 13.46 -2.16
N GLN A 100 12.07 13.48 -0.89
CA GLN A 100 13.40 13.07 -0.44
C GLN A 100 13.67 11.59 -0.81
N MET A 101 12.69 10.71 -0.59
CA MET A 101 12.80 9.30 -0.96
C MET A 101 12.90 9.10 -2.48
N ALA A 102 12.14 9.85 -3.27
CA ALA A 102 12.21 9.79 -4.72
C ALA A 102 13.59 10.22 -5.25
N GLN A 103 14.14 11.30 -4.70
CA GLN A 103 15.49 11.77 -5.04
C GLN A 103 16.57 10.77 -4.63
N THR A 104 16.44 10.18 -3.44
CA THR A 104 17.35 9.12 -2.96
C THR A 104 17.28 7.89 -3.88
N ASN A 105 16.09 7.44 -4.23
CA ASN A 105 15.89 6.33 -5.15
C ASN A 105 16.50 6.61 -6.53
N ARG A 106 16.39 7.84 -7.03
CA ARG A 106 17.00 8.26 -8.30
C ARG A 106 18.52 8.19 -8.29
N VAL A 107 19.16 8.51 -7.16
CA VAL A 107 20.62 8.37 -6.98
C VAL A 107 21.02 6.90 -6.97
N LEU A 108 20.25 6.05 -6.29
CA LEU A 108 20.55 4.61 -6.18
C LEU A 108 20.25 3.84 -7.49
N ALA A 109 19.25 4.26 -8.22
CA ALA A 109 18.79 3.61 -9.46
C ALA A 109 18.33 4.65 -10.49
N PRO A 110 19.28 5.23 -11.27
CA PRO A 110 18.95 6.24 -12.28
C PRO A 110 18.00 5.76 -13.40
N ASP A 111 17.86 4.47 -13.55
CA ASP A 111 16.98 3.78 -14.51
C ASP A 111 15.54 3.60 -14.01
N VAL A 112 15.27 3.92 -12.73
CA VAL A 112 13.94 3.83 -12.13
C VAL A 112 13.48 5.21 -11.69
N ASP A 113 12.33 5.65 -12.16
CA ASP A 113 11.76 6.95 -11.79
C ASP A 113 10.61 6.80 -10.79
N THR A 114 10.20 7.91 -10.17
CA THR A 114 9.08 7.93 -9.23
C THR A 114 7.95 8.80 -9.78
N VAL A 115 6.73 8.27 -9.76
CA VAL A 115 5.51 8.98 -10.11
C VAL A 115 4.62 9.12 -8.90
N PHE A 116 4.18 10.34 -8.62
CA PHE A 116 3.25 10.63 -7.55
C PHE A 116 1.82 10.70 -8.07
N LEU A 117 0.93 9.94 -7.47
CA LEU A 117 -0.51 10.03 -7.68
C LEU A 117 -1.14 10.67 -6.44
N THR A 118 -1.81 11.79 -6.62
CA THR A 118 -2.57 12.40 -5.54
C THR A 118 -3.78 11.54 -5.20
N THR A 119 -4.00 11.29 -3.93
CA THR A 119 -5.18 10.58 -3.45
C THR A 119 -6.44 11.39 -3.73
N SER A 120 -7.55 10.74 -4.09
CA SER A 120 -8.84 11.40 -4.23
C SER A 120 -9.21 12.13 -2.94
N LEU A 121 -9.86 13.30 -3.05
CA LEU A 121 -10.16 14.17 -1.90
C LEU A 121 -10.95 13.45 -0.81
N GLU A 122 -11.89 12.58 -1.17
CA GLU A 122 -12.69 11.81 -0.24
C GLU A 122 -11.89 10.79 0.60
N TYR A 123 -10.66 10.43 0.15
CA TYR A 123 -9.78 9.48 0.83
C TYR A 123 -8.52 10.13 1.42
N ALA A 124 -8.37 11.45 1.29
CA ALA A 124 -7.17 12.17 1.72
C ALA A 124 -6.87 12.06 3.23
N TYR A 125 -7.91 11.86 4.05
CA TYR A 125 -7.78 11.68 5.51
C TYR A 125 -7.42 10.26 5.92
N LEU A 126 -7.50 9.28 5.01
CA LEU A 126 -7.30 7.87 5.34
C LEU A 126 -5.84 7.52 5.57
N SER A 127 -5.59 6.72 6.60
CA SER A 127 -4.33 6.02 6.82
C SER A 127 -4.59 4.68 7.50
N SER A 128 -3.68 3.74 7.32
CA SER A 128 -3.75 2.45 8.02
C SER A 128 -3.67 2.61 9.54
N THR A 129 -2.89 3.58 10.02
CA THR A 129 -2.75 3.90 11.45
C THR A 129 -4.07 4.36 12.05
N ILE A 130 -4.74 5.32 11.40
CA ILE A 130 -6.04 5.83 11.85
C ILE A 130 -7.12 4.74 11.77
N LEU A 131 -7.13 3.95 10.69
CA LEU A 131 -8.07 2.82 10.57
C LEU A 131 -7.93 1.85 11.74
N LYS A 132 -6.71 1.47 12.10
CA LYS A 132 -6.44 0.57 13.25
C LYS A 132 -6.85 1.18 14.58
N GLU A 133 -6.62 2.47 14.76
CA GLU A 133 -7.03 3.20 15.97
C GLU A 133 -8.55 3.22 16.11
N VAL A 134 -9.28 3.59 15.05
CA VAL A 134 -10.75 3.58 15.03
C VAL A 134 -11.28 2.16 15.30
N ALA A 135 -10.68 1.13 14.70
CA ALA A 135 -11.06 -0.26 14.92
C ALA A 135 -10.84 -0.70 16.38
N HIS A 136 -9.72 -0.29 16.97
CA HIS A 136 -9.39 -0.63 18.37
C HIS A 136 -10.43 -0.09 19.35
N PHE A 137 -11.00 1.08 19.07
CA PHE A 137 -12.06 1.69 19.87
C PHE A 137 -13.48 1.33 19.42
N GLY A 138 -13.66 0.37 18.52
CA GLY A 138 -14.95 -0.12 18.07
C GLY A 138 -15.73 0.82 17.16
N GLY A 139 -15.03 1.76 16.49
CA GLY A 139 -15.66 2.69 15.56
C GLY A 139 -16.06 2.06 14.22
N ASP A 140 -16.91 2.76 13.47
CA ASP A 140 -17.36 2.33 12.14
C ASP A 140 -16.22 2.49 11.11
N LEU A 141 -15.86 1.40 10.45
CA LEU A 141 -14.78 1.34 9.46
C LEU A 141 -15.28 1.41 8.01
N SER A 142 -16.59 1.51 7.79
CA SER A 142 -17.18 1.40 6.44
C SER A 142 -16.70 2.44 5.44
N LYS A 143 -16.19 3.59 5.92
CA LYS A 143 -15.61 4.67 5.10
C LYS A 143 -14.10 4.56 4.88
N PHE A 144 -13.44 3.59 5.51
CA PHE A 144 -11.98 3.45 5.47
C PHE A 144 -11.51 2.42 4.46
N ALA A 145 -12.22 1.30 4.36
CA ALA A 145 -11.87 0.19 3.49
C ALA A 145 -13.11 -0.67 3.17
N PRO A 146 -13.04 -1.53 2.13
CA PRO A 146 -14.11 -2.48 1.82
C PRO A 146 -14.32 -3.50 2.95
N ALA A 147 -15.50 -4.12 2.97
CA ALA A 147 -15.92 -5.04 4.04
C ALA A 147 -14.94 -6.20 4.24
N GLU A 148 -14.39 -6.78 3.19
CA GLU A 148 -13.41 -7.86 3.28
C GLU A 148 -12.12 -7.46 4.05
N ILE A 149 -11.76 -6.19 4.01
CA ILE A 149 -10.62 -5.65 4.77
C ILE A 149 -11.03 -5.32 6.20
N THR A 150 -12.14 -4.62 6.37
CA THR A 150 -12.60 -4.18 7.70
C THR A 150 -12.98 -5.37 8.59
N ASP A 151 -13.61 -6.39 8.05
CA ASP A 151 -13.94 -7.62 8.77
C ASP A 151 -12.67 -8.35 9.24
N ALA A 152 -11.64 -8.43 8.39
CA ALA A 152 -10.35 -9.01 8.76
C ALA A 152 -9.67 -8.23 9.89
N VAL A 153 -9.76 -6.89 9.89
CA VAL A 153 -9.21 -6.03 10.96
C VAL A 153 -9.92 -6.28 12.29
N ILE A 154 -11.25 -6.28 12.27
CA ILE A 154 -12.07 -6.49 13.48
C ILE A 154 -11.77 -7.86 14.09
N GLU A 155 -11.74 -8.89 13.27
CA GLU A 155 -11.43 -10.24 13.74
C GLU A 155 -10.01 -10.35 14.30
N LYS A 156 -9.02 -9.76 13.63
CA LYS A 156 -7.62 -9.78 14.09
C LYS A 156 -7.45 -9.08 15.43
N ILE A 157 -8.10 -7.94 15.63
CA ILE A 157 -8.06 -7.20 16.90
C ILE A 157 -8.71 -8.00 18.00
N ARG A 158 -9.86 -8.64 17.75
CA ARG A 158 -10.54 -9.52 18.72
C ARG A 158 -9.64 -10.66 19.16
N LEU A 159 -9.04 -11.40 18.24
CA LEU A 159 -8.14 -12.52 18.54
C LEU A 159 -6.91 -12.08 19.34
N THR A 160 -6.42 -10.87 19.10
CA THR A 160 -5.25 -10.31 19.82
C THR A 160 -5.64 -9.89 21.25
N ALA A 161 -6.88 -9.45 21.47
CA ALA A 161 -7.39 -9.10 22.80
C ALA A 161 -7.66 -10.33 23.68
N ASP A 162 -8.16 -11.42 23.09
CA ASP A 162 -8.47 -12.68 23.79
C ASP A 162 -7.20 -13.44 24.26
N ASN A 163 -6.03 -13.09 23.69
CA ASN A 163 -4.73 -13.70 24.04
C ASN A 163 -3.92 -12.89 25.08
N LYS A 164 -4.50 -11.86 25.70
CA LYS A 164 -3.92 -11.08 26.81
C LYS A 164 -4.65 -11.35 28.11
#